data_8563a463821929c48c3b39c4c18f337d
#
_entry.id   8563a463821929c48c3b39c4c18f337d
#
_cell.length_a   1.000
_cell.length_b   1.000
_cell.length_c   1.000
_cell.angle_alpha   90.00
_cell.angle_beta   90.00
_cell.angle_gamma   90.00
#
_symmetry.space_group_name_H-M   'P 1'
#
loop_
_entity.id
_entity.type
_entity.pdbx_description
1 polymer ?
#
loop_
_entity_poly.entity_id
_entity_poly.type
_entity_poly.pdbx_seq_one_letter_code
_entity_poly.pdbx_strand_id
1 'polypeptide(L)'
;MQNNQKIIAIFGAGGFLGKHLMRQLTKLDYRIKVATRNPYLKGYLKPLGNPGQIELFKTNIFNSEDVKQVLKNCDLVINLVGILYETRKQKFNHIHSQFPDLLSNLCSECGIKNLIHVSALGVRERHASRYIQSKLQGENNIQNNFKPSVILRPSVIFGPEDRFFNTFASIAQFSPVLPLIGGGKTKFAPIYVGDVAKAIVKTLELNNSESKIYELGGPENYSFKQLMEILLAEIKKKRFLVTIPFGFAKFQSYFLQIMPNPLLTPDQVELLKHNNIVS
;
A
#
# COMPACT_ATOMS: atom_id res chain seq x y z
N MET A 1 -36.43 8.61 11.43
CA MET A 1 -35.68 8.53 10.17
C MET A 1 -34.50 7.61 10.38
N GLN A 2 -34.51 6.39 9.86
CA GLN A 2 -33.34 5.52 9.92
C GLN A 2 -32.25 6.20 9.05
N ASN A 3 -31.19 6.62 9.70
CA ASN A 3 -30.04 7.23 9.05
C ASN A 3 -29.39 6.13 8.19
N ASN A 4 -29.64 6.14 6.88
CA ASN A 4 -29.17 5.13 5.92
C ASN A 4 -27.70 5.37 5.54
N GLN A 5 -26.92 5.80 6.52
CA GLN A 5 -25.49 6.11 6.37
C GLN A 5 -24.71 4.84 6.09
N LYS A 6 -24.05 4.77 4.94
CA LYS A 6 -23.21 3.61 4.58
C LYS A 6 -22.04 3.44 5.55
N ILE A 7 -21.73 2.19 5.86
CA ILE A 7 -20.65 1.83 6.79
C ILE A 7 -19.48 1.22 6.00
N ILE A 8 -18.28 1.78 6.17
CA ILE A 8 -17.06 1.30 5.53
C ILE A 8 -16.14 0.66 6.56
N ALA A 9 -15.68 -0.56 6.32
CA ALA A 9 -14.59 -1.17 7.06
C ALA A 9 -13.25 -0.90 6.37
N ILE A 10 -12.24 -0.44 7.12
CA ILE A 10 -10.91 -0.14 6.58
C ILE A 10 -9.85 -0.93 7.33
N PHE A 11 -9.14 -1.78 6.60
CA PHE A 11 -7.96 -2.49 7.06
C PHE A 11 -6.71 -1.73 6.61
N GLY A 12 -5.86 -1.33 7.55
CA GLY A 12 -4.64 -0.56 7.26
C GLY A 12 -4.78 0.97 7.29
N ALA A 13 -5.88 1.52 7.85
CA ALA A 13 -6.13 2.97 7.95
C ALA A 13 -5.03 3.75 8.69
N GLY A 14 -4.31 3.13 9.63
CA GLY A 14 -3.21 3.76 10.37
C GLY A 14 -1.87 3.78 9.62
N GLY A 15 -1.81 3.34 8.37
CA GLY A 15 -0.64 3.41 7.49
C GLY A 15 -0.53 4.75 6.75
N PHE A 16 0.52 4.90 5.93
CA PHE A 16 0.78 6.11 5.14
C PHE A 16 -0.44 6.49 4.25
N LEU A 17 -0.82 5.63 3.32
CA LEU A 17 -1.99 5.86 2.45
C LEU A 17 -3.29 5.97 3.27
N GLY A 18 -3.43 5.14 4.31
CA GLY A 18 -4.63 5.10 5.14
C GLY A 18 -4.94 6.43 5.82
N LYS A 19 -3.93 7.13 6.36
CA LYS A 19 -4.11 8.45 6.97
C LYS A 19 -4.65 9.49 5.97
N HIS A 20 -4.14 9.48 4.74
CA HIS A 20 -4.60 10.38 3.68
C HIS A 20 -6.01 10.04 3.21
N LEU A 21 -6.32 8.75 3.09
CA LEU A 21 -7.66 8.29 2.76
C LEU A 21 -8.67 8.67 3.85
N MET A 22 -8.34 8.48 5.13
CA MET A 22 -9.20 8.87 6.26
C MET A 22 -9.59 10.35 6.20
N ARG A 23 -8.63 11.26 5.90
CA ARG A 23 -8.93 12.71 5.75
C ARG A 23 -9.90 13.04 4.62
N GLN A 24 -10.04 12.18 3.64
CA GLN A 24 -11.01 12.36 2.55
C GLN A 24 -12.36 11.72 2.89
N LEU A 25 -12.36 10.50 3.42
CA LEU A 25 -13.58 9.78 3.78
C LEU A 25 -14.38 10.46 4.89
N THR A 26 -13.71 11.09 5.84
CA THR A 26 -14.37 11.79 6.95
C THR A 26 -15.14 13.04 6.53
N LYS A 27 -14.86 13.58 5.32
CA LYS A 27 -15.63 14.68 4.71
C LYS A 27 -16.91 14.21 4.03
N LEU A 28 -17.08 12.89 3.90
CA LEU A 28 -18.22 12.25 3.29
C LEU A 28 -19.11 11.63 4.37
N ASP A 29 -20.37 11.40 4.04
CA ASP A 29 -21.36 10.84 4.98
C ASP A 29 -21.22 9.32 5.11
N TYR A 30 -20.07 8.86 5.62
CA TYR A 30 -19.80 7.47 5.95
C TYR A 30 -19.53 7.30 7.44
N ARG A 31 -20.01 6.20 8.02
CA ARG A 31 -19.45 5.68 9.27
C ARG A 31 -18.26 4.78 8.94
N ILE A 32 -17.19 4.91 9.70
CA ILE A 32 -15.92 4.26 9.39
C ILE A 32 -15.51 3.34 10.54
N LYS A 33 -15.39 2.05 10.25
CA LYS A 33 -14.82 1.04 11.13
C LYS A 33 -13.37 0.79 10.76
N VAL A 34 -12.45 1.05 11.65
CA VAL A 34 -11.03 0.87 11.44
C VAL A 34 -10.54 -0.39 12.14
N ALA A 35 -10.11 -1.38 11.36
CA ALA A 35 -9.42 -2.55 11.88
C ALA A 35 -7.96 -2.23 12.23
N THR A 36 -7.56 -2.46 13.47
CA THR A 36 -6.20 -2.20 13.94
C THR A 36 -5.75 -3.18 15.02
N ARG A 37 -4.47 -3.55 15.02
CA ARG A 37 -3.87 -4.40 16.07
C ARG A 37 -3.89 -3.74 17.44
N ASN A 38 -3.77 -2.41 17.48
CA ASN A 38 -3.75 -1.64 18.73
C ASN A 38 -4.57 -0.35 18.57
N PRO A 39 -5.85 -0.34 18.99
CA PRO A 39 -6.73 0.84 18.91
C PRO A 39 -6.17 2.05 19.68
N TYR A 40 -5.54 1.80 20.83
CA TYR A 40 -4.98 2.87 21.66
C TYR A 40 -3.94 3.70 20.88
N LEU A 41 -2.99 3.04 20.23
CA LEU A 41 -1.96 3.71 19.41
C LEU A 41 -2.52 4.39 18.15
N LYS A 42 -3.76 4.10 17.77
CA LYS A 42 -4.43 4.67 16.58
C LYS A 42 -5.53 5.67 16.94
N GLY A 43 -5.64 6.04 18.22
CA GLY A 43 -6.60 7.04 18.72
C GLY A 43 -6.56 8.37 17.98
N TYR A 44 -5.40 8.75 17.45
CA TYR A 44 -5.20 9.97 16.63
C TYR A 44 -6.03 9.99 15.32
N LEU A 45 -6.62 8.87 14.92
CA LEU A 45 -7.52 8.83 13.77
C LEU A 45 -8.92 9.36 14.09
N LYS A 46 -9.38 9.25 15.35
CA LYS A 46 -10.72 9.70 15.75
C LYS A 46 -10.98 11.19 15.52
N PRO A 47 -10.05 12.11 15.87
CA PRO A 47 -10.24 13.54 15.61
C PRO A 47 -10.27 13.96 14.14
N LEU A 48 -10.00 13.04 13.19
CA LEU A 48 -10.12 13.35 11.76
C LEU A 48 -11.57 13.48 11.29
N GLY A 49 -12.51 12.89 12.00
CA GLY A 49 -13.94 12.90 11.68
C GLY A 49 -14.80 13.48 12.80
N ASN A 50 -16.09 13.53 12.56
CA ASN A 50 -17.08 13.97 13.53
C ASN A 50 -17.18 12.99 14.72
N PRO A 51 -17.66 13.42 15.89
CA PRO A 51 -17.92 12.52 17.01
C PRO A 51 -18.79 11.32 16.61
N GLY A 52 -18.33 10.11 16.90
CA GLY A 52 -19.01 8.86 16.55
C GLY A 52 -18.84 8.38 15.09
N GLN A 53 -18.22 9.15 14.20
CA GLN A 53 -18.00 8.77 12.80
C GLN A 53 -16.97 7.65 12.65
N ILE A 54 -15.95 7.63 13.51
CA ILE A 54 -14.83 6.68 13.42
C ILE A 54 -14.81 5.77 14.66
N GLU A 55 -14.89 4.48 14.41
CA GLU A 55 -14.80 3.43 15.43
C GLU A 55 -13.56 2.57 15.20
N LEU A 56 -12.78 2.31 16.25
CA LEU A 56 -11.55 1.53 16.18
C LEU A 56 -11.79 0.14 16.78
N PHE A 57 -11.57 -0.90 15.99
CA PHE A 57 -11.69 -2.30 16.38
C PHE A 57 -10.31 -2.92 16.59
N LYS A 58 -10.10 -3.56 17.76
CA LYS A 58 -8.94 -4.41 17.97
C LYS A 58 -9.11 -5.66 17.08
N THR A 59 -8.21 -5.85 16.13
CA THR A 59 -8.37 -6.87 15.09
C THR A 59 -7.05 -7.57 14.83
N ASN A 60 -7.04 -8.88 14.99
CA ASN A 60 -6.04 -9.75 14.39
C ASN A 60 -6.56 -10.19 13.02
N ILE A 61 -5.91 -9.74 11.95
CA ILE A 61 -6.34 -10.02 10.56
C ILE A 61 -6.27 -11.51 10.18
N PHE A 62 -5.69 -12.37 11.02
CA PHE A 62 -5.65 -13.83 10.84
C PHE A 62 -6.67 -14.58 11.70
N ASN A 63 -7.47 -13.85 12.47
CA ASN A 63 -8.59 -14.40 13.23
C ASN A 63 -9.89 -14.05 12.51
N SER A 64 -10.61 -15.06 12.03
CA SER A 64 -11.86 -14.88 11.26
C SER A 64 -12.93 -14.15 12.06
N GLU A 65 -13.04 -14.43 13.37
CA GLU A 65 -14.05 -13.81 14.23
C GLU A 65 -13.77 -12.33 14.44
N ASP A 66 -12.50 -11.94 14.65
CA ASP A 66 -12.11 -10.53 14.74
C ASP A 66 -12.47 -9.78 13.44
N VAL A 67 -12.18 -10.40 12.28
CA VAL A 67 -12.50 -9.81 10.97
C VAL A 67 -14.01 -9.72 10.76
N LYS A 68 -14.78 -10.77 11.07
CA LYS A 68 -16.25 -10.77 11.01
C LYS A 68 -16.87 -9.68 11.88
N GLN A 69 -16.33 -9.48 13.08
CA GLN A 69 -16.81 -8.42 13.99
C GLN A 69 -16.67 -7.02 13.35
N VAL A 70 -15.57 -6.76 12.65
CA VAL A 70 -15.38 -5.49 11.90
C VAL A 70 -16.38 -5.39 10.76
N LEU A 71 -16.57 -6.48 9.98
CA LEU A 71 -17.42 -6.52 8.78
C LEU A 71 -18.92 -6.44 9.10
N LYS A 72 -19.34 -6.77 10.32
CA LYS A 72 -20.75 -6.77 10.72
C LYS A 72 -21.43 -5.43 10.38
N ASN A 73 -22.52 -5.49 9.61
CA ASN A 73 -23.29 -4.33 9.16
C ASN A 73 -22.48 -3.34 8.28
N CYS A 74 -21.39 -3.74 7.68
CA CYS A 74 -20.67 -2.91 6.71
C CYS A 74 -21.26 -3.06 5.31
N ASP A 75 -21.25 -1.98 4.55
CA ASP A 75 -21.60 -1.97 3.13
C ASP A 75 -20.39 -2.17 2.24
N LEU A 76 -19.26 -1.59 2.63
CA LEU A 76 -18.05 -1.47 1.81
C LEU A 76 -16.82 -1.85 2.63
N VAL A 77 -15.81 -2.40 1.95
CA VAL A 77 -14.54 -2.78 2.57
C VAL A 77 -13.36 -2.21 1.78
N ILE A 78 -12.37 -1.65 2.48
CA ILE A 78 -11.12 -1.16 1.88
C ILE A 78 -9.96 -1.88 2.55
N ASN A 79 -9.17 -2.61 1.75
CA ASN A 79 -7.95 -3.27 2.20
C ASN A 79 -6.70 -2.53 1.71
N LEU A 80 -6.01 -1.87 2.64
CA LEU A 80 -4.73 -1.17 2.44
C LEU A 80 -3.56 -1.91 3.10
N VAL A 81 -3.79 -3.12 3.61
CA VAL A 81 -2.76 -3.85 4.35
C VAL A 81 -1.69 -4.36 3.39
N GLY A 82 -0.46 -4.01 3.66
CA GLY A 82 0.69 -4.45 2.89
C GLY A 82 2.00 -4.20 3.63
N ILE A 83 3.04 -4.93 3.24
CA ILE A 83 4.40 -4.80 3.74
C ILE A 83 5.37 -4.74 2.56
N LEU A 84 6.49 -4.02 2.70
CA LEU A 84 7.52 -3.90 1.66
C LEU A 84 8.70 -4.86 1.86
N TYR A 85 8.78 -5.50 3.02
CA TYR A 85 9.78 -6.52 3.37
C TYR A 85 9.23 -7.45 4.43
N GLU A 86 9.80 -8.64 4.50
CA GLU A 86 9.42 -9.63 5.50
C GLU A 86 10.15 -9.40 6.83
N THR A 87 9.49 -9.71 7.91
CA THR A 87 10.07 -9.78 9.26
C THR A 87 9.86 -11.19 9.84
N ARG A 88 10.38 -11.43 11.06
CA ARG A 88 10.09 -12.70 11.75
C ARG A 88 8.59 -12.94 11.94
N LYS A 89 7.80 -11.87 12.18
CA LYS A 89 6.36 -11.93 12.48
C LYS A 89 5.45 -11.69 11.27
N GLN A 90 5.96 -11.12 10.19
CA GLN A 90 5.15 -10.75 9.02
C GLN A 90 5.80 -11.28 7.75
N LYS A 91 5.09 -12.15 7.03
CA LYS A 91 5.52 -12.75 5.78
C LYS A 91 4.66 -12.26 4.63
N PHE A 92 5.24 -12.14 3.43
CA PHE A 92 4.51 -11.72 2.24
C PHE A 92 3.28 -12.59 2.00
N ASN A 93 3.46 -13.91 2.04
CA ASN A 93 2.35 -14.84 1.81
C ASN A 93 1.19 -14.62 2.79
N HIS A 94 1.49 -14.44 4.08
CA HIS A 94 0.44 -14.23 5.09
C HIS A 94 -0.32 -12.91 4.83
N ILE A 95 0.41 -11.82 4.54
CA ILE A 95 -0.17 -10.47 4.45
C ILE A 95 -0.80 -10.21 3.09
N HIS A 96 -0.18 -10.67 2.00
CA HIS A 96 -0.58 -10.31 0.64
C HIS A 96 -1.43 -11.39 -0.05
N SER A 97 -1.43 -12.64 0.47
CA SER A 97 -2.18 -13.74 -0.12
C SER A 97 -3.24 -14.29 0.85
N GLN A 98 -2.84 -14.80 2.02
CA GLN A 98 -3.78 -15.45 2.94
C GLN A 98 -4.80 -14.47 3.55
N PHE A 99 -4.38 -13.26 3.92
CA PHE A 99 -5.33 -12.27 4.45
C PHE A 99 -6.33 -11.80 3.38
N PRO A 100 -5.95 -11.42 2.15
CA PRO A 100 -6.91 -11.14 1.08
C PRO A 100 -7.86 -12.30 0.79
N ASP A 101 -7.39 -13.55 0.85
CA ASP A 101 -8.21 -14.75 0.71
C ASP A 101 -9.28 -14.81 1.79
N LEU A 102 -8.87 -14.77 3.06
CA LEU A 102 -9.79 -14.75 4.20
C LEU A 102 -10.79 -13.58 4.11
N LEU A 103 -10.29 -12.37 3.83
CA LEU A 103 -11.12 -11.17 3.78
C LEU A 103 -12.19 -11.26 2.69
N SER A 104 -11.82 -11.71 1.48
CA SER A 104 -12.75 -11.81 0.35
C SER A 104 -13.84 -12.86 0.58
N ASN A 105 -13.49 -14.01 1.18
CA ASN A 105 -14.47 -15.02 1.59
C ASN A 105 -15.46 -14.45 2.61
N LEU A 106 -14.95 -13.77 3.65
CA LEU A 106 -15.79 -13.16 4.67
C LEU A 106 -16.65 -12.00 4.14
N CYS A 107 -16.16 -11.26 3.14
CA CYS A 107 -16.96 -10.24 2.45
C CYS A 107 -18.18 -10.87 1.77
N SER A 108 -18.01 -12.03 1.11
CA SER A 108 -19.14 -12.78 0.51
C SER A 108 -20.12 -13.25 1.58
N GLU A 109 -19.63 -13.86 2.67
CA GLU A 109 -20.49 -14.35 3.77
C GLU A 109 -21.28 -13.21 4.46
N CYS A 110 -20.66 -12.04 4.62
CA CYS A 110 -21.27 -10.89 5.31
C CYS A 110 -22.14 -10.00 4.40
N GLY A 111 -22.28 -10.32 3.12
CA GLY A 111 -23.08 -9.54 2.17
C GLY A 111 -22.52 -8.15 1.86
N ILE A 112 -21.21 -8.01 1.86
CA ILE A 112 -20.53 -6.75 1.50
C ILE A 112 -20.84 -6.41 0.05
N LYS A 113 -21.07 -5.13 -0.25
CA LYS A 113 -21.45 -4.68 -1.62
C LYS A 113 -20.26 -4.44 -2.53
N ASN A 114 -19.11 -4.02 -1.98
CA ASN A 114 -17.89 -3.78 -2.75
C ASN A 114 -16.64 -3.93 -1.88
N LEU A 115 -15.58 -4.53 -2.45
CA LEU A 115 -14.27 -4.68 -1.85
C LEU A 115 -13.21 -3.96 -2.70
N ILE A 116 -12.57 -2.96 -2.11
CA ILE A 116 -11.45 -2.25 -2.73
C ILE A 116 -10.14 -2.76 -2.13
N HIS A 117 -9.25 -3.23 -2.97
CA HIS A 117 -7.93 -3.73 -2.57
C HIS A 117 -6.79 -2.93 -3.21
N VAL A 118 -5.84 -2.48 -2.40
CA VAL A 118 -4.64 -1.82 -2.90
C VAL A 118 -3.51 -2.83 -3.05
N SER A 119 -3.18 -3.10 -4.29
CA SER A 119 -2.08 -3.95 -4.71
C SER A 119 -0.82 -3.14 -5.03
N ALA A 120 -0.13 -3.43 -6.12
CA ALA A 120 1.03 -2.68 -6.59
C ALA A 120 1.16 -2.75 -8.12
N LEU A 121 1.68 -1.71 -8.73
CA LEU A 121 2.01 -1.71 -10.15
C LEU A 121 3.13 -2.71 -10.45
N GLY A 122 3.09 -3.33 -11.63
CA GLY A 122 4.04 -4.37 -12.05
C GLY A 122 3.70 -5.78 -11.56
N VAL A 123 2.56 -5.97 -10.89
CA VAL A 123 2.04 -7.31 -10.55
C VAL A 123 1.71 -8.06 -11.83
N ARG A 124 2.43 -9.17 -12.07
CA ARG A 124 2.31 -10.02 -13.26
C ARG A 124 2.80 -11.43 -12.98
N GLU A 125 2.37 -12.36 -13.81
CA GLU A 125 2.90 -13.73 -13.81
C GLU A 125 4.41 -13.76 -14.11
N ARG A 126 5.07 -14.84 -13.69
CA ARG A 126 6.49 -15.11 -13.94
C ARG A 126 7.45 -14.00 -13.50
N HIS A 127 7.15 -13.32 -12.39
CA HIS A 127 8.08 -12.36 -11.79
C HIS A 127 8.93 -13.05 -10.71
N ALA A 128 10.25 -12.74 -10.66
CA ALA A 128 11.17 -13.35 -9.70
C ALA A 128 11.01 -12.84 -8.26
N SER A 129 10.39 -11.68 -8.06
CA SER A 129 10.15 -11.10 -6.74
C SER A 129 9.02 -11.85 -6.01
N ARG A 130 9.30 -12.29 -4.79
CA ARG A 130 8.32 -12.91 -3.89
C ARG A 130 7.21 -11.94 -3.47
N TYR A 131 7.53 -10.66 -3.36
CA TYR A 131 6.55 -9.59 -3.13
C TYR A 131 5.51 -9.56 -4.24
N ILE A 132 5.92 -9.50 -5.51
CA ILE A 132 5.01 -9.47 -6.67
C ILE A 132 4.18 -10.77 -6.75
N GLN A 133 4.81 -11.94 -6.58
CA GLN A 133 4.09 -13.22 -6.59
C GLN A 133 3.02 -13.27 -5.50
N SER A 134 3.34 -12.81 -4.28
CA SER A 134 2.38 -12.81 -3.18
C SER A 134 1.22 -11.82 -3.41
N LYS A 135 1.50 -10.66 -4.03
CA LYS A 135 0.46 -9.69 -4.43
C LYS A 135 -0.46 -10.27 -5.50
N LEU A 136 0.11 -10.90 -6.53
CA LEU A 136 -0.68 -11.56 -7.59
C LEU A 136 -1.60 -12.64 -7.01
N GLN A 137 -1.07 -13.47 -6.12
CA GLN A 137 -1.89 -14.50 -5.47
C GLN A 137 -3.06 -13.89 -4.68
N GLY A 138 -2.83 -12.78 -3.98
CA GLY A 138 -3.89 -12.07 -3.26
C GLY A 138 -4.95 -11.46 -4.18
N GLU A 139 -4.55 -10.91 -5.31
CA GLU A 139 -5.47 -10.42 -6.34
C GLU A 139 -6.33 -11.55 -6.91
N ASN A 140 -5.71 -12.68 -7.25
CA ASN A 140 -6.42 -13.86 -7.76
C ASN A 140 -7.42 -14.41 -6.73
N ASN A 141 -7.01 -14.50 -5.45
CA ASN A 141 -7.90 -14.93 -4.37
C ASN A 141 -9.12 -14.02 -4.26
N ILE A 142 -8.94 -12.70 -4.29
CA ILE A 142 -10.06 -11.75 -4.24
C ILE A 142 -10.99 -11.93 -5.43
N GLN A 143 -10.45 -12.01 -6.65
CA GLN A 143 -11.27 -12.13 -7.88
C GLN A 143 -12.05 -13.45 -7.93
N ASN A 144 -11.51 -14.52 -7.35
CA ASN A 144 -12.17 -15.82 -7.30
C ASN A 144 -13.26 -15.88 -6.22
N ASN A 145 -13.04 -15.25 -5.06
CA ASN A 145 -13.90 -15.40 -3.89
C ASN A 145 -14.98 -14.33 -3.80
N PHE A 146 -14.77 -13.14 -4.39
CA PHE A 146 -15.66 -12.00 -4.22
C PHE A 146 -15.82 -11.17 -5.49
N LYS A 147 -17.06 -10.98 -5.93
CA LYS A 147 -17.47 -10.07 -7.00
C LYS A 147 -18.66 -9.23 -6.52
N PRO A 148 -18.67 -7.92 -6.75
CA PRO A 148 -17.65 -7.12 -7.44
C PRO A 148 -16.49 -6.69 -6.54
N SER A 149 -15.27 -6.64 -7.10
CA SER A 149 -14.11 -6.10 -6.42
C SER A 149 -13.36 -5.08 -7.29
N VAL A 150 -12.70 -4.13 -6.64
CA VAL A 150 -11.82 -3.16 -7.32
C VAL A 150 -10.40 -3.32 -6.80
N ILE A 151 -9.49 -3.63 -7.70
CA ILE A 151 -8.06 -3.76 -7.40
C ILE A 151 -7.33 -2.55 -7.96
N LEU A 152 -6.65 -1.80 -7.10
CA LEU A 152 -5.84 -0.65 -7.48
C LEU A 152 -4.37 -1.02 -7.41
N ARG A 153 -3.64 -0.82 -8.51
CA ARG A 153 -2.20 -1.08 -8.64
C ARG A 153 -1.43 0.24 -8.74
N PRO A 154 -1.14 0.92 -7.64
CA PRO A 154 -0.36 2.15 -7.68
C PRO A 154 1.12 1.87 -7.97
N SER A 155 1.77 2.78 -8.69
CA SER A 155 3.23 2.92 -8.75
C SER A 155 3.76 3.39 -7.38
N VAL A 156 5.03 3.81 -7.31
CA VAL A 156 5.60 4.36 -6.08
C VAL A 156 4.78 5.55 -5.61
N ILE A 157 4.16 5.39 -4.43
CA ILE A 157 3.34 6.44 -3.81
C ILE A 157 4.25 7.38 -3.02
N PHE A 158 4.15 8.69 -3.29
CA PHE A 158 4.91 9.70 -2.59
C PHE A 158 4.03 10.73 -1.87
N GLY A 159 4.61 11.42 -0.91
CA GLY A 159 3.97 12.50 -0.16
C GLY A 159 4.50 12.62 1.27
N PRO A 160 3.92 13.49 2.10
CA PRO A 160 4.32 13.63 3.49
C PRO A 160 4.30 12.27 4.22
N GLU A 161 5.39 11.93 4.89
CA GLU A 161 5.60 10.65 5.62
C GLU A 161 5.79 9.41 4.71
N ASP A 162 6.01 9.55 3.38
CA ASP A 162 6.37 8.39 2.55
C ASP A 162 7.71 7.76 3.00
N ARG A 163 7.91 6.51 2.62
CA ARG A 163 9.16 5.83 2.95
C ARG A 163 10.22 5.93 1.86
N PHE A 164 9.82 6.10 0.60
CA PHE A 164 10.74 6.07 -0.52
C PHE A 164 11.64 7.31 -0.51
N PHE A 165 11.08 8.49 -0.75
CA PHE A 165 11.86 9.72 -0.80
C PHE A 165 12.45 10.12 0.55
N ASN A 166 11.69 9.94 1.65
CA ASN A 166 12.19 10.29 2.98
C ASN A 166 13.36 9.40 3.43
N THR A 167 13.45 8.13 2.99
CA THR A 167 14.62 7.30 3.26
C THR A 167 15.87 7.84 2.55
N PHE A 168 15.76 8.15 1.25
CA PHE A 168 16.90 8.73 0.51
C PHE A 168 17.26 10.13 0.98
N ALA A 169 16.27 10.95 1.35
CA ALA A 169 16.52 12.25 1.99
C ALA A 169 17.31 12.10 3.30
N SER A 170 16.93 11.16 4.14
CA SER A 170 17.64 10.86 5.39
C SER A 170 19.08 10.39 5.13
N ILE A 171 19.30 9.50 4.18
CA ILE A 171 20.65 9.08 3.77
C ILE A 171 21.46 10.30 3.30
N ALA A 172 20.88 11.17 2.48
CA ALA A 172 21.54 12.36 1.96
C ALA A 172 21.87 13.41 3.02
N GLN A 173 21.28 13.35 4.23
CA GLN A 173 21.69 14.24 5.33
C GLN A 173 23.11 13.91 5.83
N PHE A 174 23.46 12.64 5.92
CA PHE A 174 24.69 12.17 6.56
C PHE A 174 25.72 11.64 5.57
N SER A 175 25.28 11.04 4.45
CA SER A 175 26.18 10.45 3.46
C SER A 175 26.50 11.44 2.34
N PRO A 176 27.77 11.57 1.92
CA PRO A 176 28.15 12.34 0.73
C PRO A 176 27.74 11.64 -0.58
N VAL A 177 27.30 10.38 -0.50
CA VAL A 177 27.01 9.53 -1.64
C VAL A 177 25.60 8.95 -1.53
N LEU A 178 24.88 8.92 -2.66
CA LEU A 178 23.63 8.15 -2.82
C LEU A 178 23.82 6.99 -3.82
N PRO A 179 23.40 5.77 -3.48
CA PRO A 179 23.54 4.62 -4.35
C PRO A 179 22.51 4.64 -5.50
N LEU A 180 22.97 4.45 -6.73
CA LEU A 180 22.14 4.20 -7.90
C LEU A 180 22.23 2.72 -8.31
N ILE A 181 21.34 1.89 -7.80
CA ILE A 181 21.29 0.46 -8.11
C ILE A 181 20.98 0.29 -9.59
N GLY A 182 21.77 -0.53 -10.32
CA GLY A 182 21.64 -0.71 -11.76
C GLY A 182 21.87 0.56 -12.59
N GLY A 183 22.62 1.54 -12.04
CA GLY A 183 22.86 2.84 -12.69
C GLY A 183 21.64 3.77 -12.65
N GLY A 184 20.64 3.44 -11.87
CA GLY A 184 19.42 4.25 -11.73
C GLY A 184 18.55 4.31 -12.99
N LYS A 185 18.64 3.31 -13.89
CA LYS A 185 17.92 3.28 -15.18
C LYS A 185 16.45 2.87 -15.05
N THR A 186 16.09 2.21 -13.98
CA THR A 186 14.70 1.76 -13.71
C THR A 186 13.74 2.94 -13.71
N LYS A 187 12.68 2.85 -14.49
CA LYS A 187 11.65 3.90 -14.60
C LYS A 187 10.51 3.68 -13.63
N PHE A 188 9.99 4.78 -13.10
CA PHE A 188 8.84 4.83 -12.21
C PHE A 188 7.85 5.88 -12.70
N ALA A 189 6.57 5.68 -12.42
CA ALA A 189 5.49 6.67 -12.57
C ALA A 189 5.00 7.11 -11.18
N PRO A 190 5.81 7.87 -10.39
CA PRO A 190 5.46 8.18 -9.01
C PRO A 190 4.13 8.93 -8.94
N ILE A 191 3.25 8.49 -8.02
CA ILE A 191 1.92 9.06 -7.83
C ILE A 191 1.76 9.68 -6.45
N TYR A 192 1.14 10.86 -6.39
CA TYR A 192 0.89 11.53 -5.12
C TYR A 192 -0.15 10.77 -4.29
N VAL A 193 0.13 10.60 -3.00
CA VAL A 193 -0.73 9.84 -2.06
C VAL A 193 -2.16 10.38 -1.99
N GLY A 194 -2.33 11.69 -2.11
CA GLY A 194 -3.65 12.32 -2.15
C GLY A 194 -4.48 11.91 -3.36
N ASP A 195 -3.84 11.68 -4.51
CA ASP A 195 -4.53 11.26 -5.73
C ASP A 195 -4.87 9.77 -5.70
N VAL A 196 -4.01 8.93 -5.10
CA VAL A 196 -4.39 7.54 -4.81
C VAL A 196 -5.60 7.48 -3.87
N ALA A 197 -5.61 8.31 -2.82
CA ALA A 197 -6.76 8.39 -1.91
C ALA A 197 -8.04 8.85 -2.62
N LYS A 198 -7.95 9.86 -3.52
CA LYS A 198 -9.09 10.28 -4.37
C LYS A 198 -9.55 9.18 -5.31
N ALA A 199 -8.62 8.42 -5.91
CA ALA A 199 -8.97 7.29 -6.75
C ALA A 199 -9.76 6.23 -5.96
N ILE A 200 -9.33 5.90 -4.74
CA ILE A 200 -10.08 4.99 -3.85
C ILE A 200 -11.50 5.53 -3.60
N VAL A 201 -11.62 6.81 -3.24
CA VAL A 201 -12.94 7.43 -2.98
C VAL A 201 -13.84 7.34 -4.21
N LYS A 202 -13.32 7.65 -5.41
CA LYS A 202 -14.10 7.53 -6.65
C LYS A 202 -14.57 6.10 -6.92
N THR A 203 -13.78 5.08 -6.54
CA THR A 203 -14.20 3.68 -6.74
C THR A 203 -15.31 3.23 -5.78
N LEU A 204 -15.55 3.94 -4.67
CA LEU A 204 -16.69 3.67 -3.77
C LEU A 204 -18.04 3.99 -4.42
N GLU A 205 -18.06 4.92 -5.37
CA GLU A 205 -19.27 5.38 -6.06
C GLU A 205 -19.58 4.53 -7.30
N LEU A 206 -18.64 3.68 -7.74
CA LEU A 206 -18.81 2.85 -8.91
C LEU A 206 -19.77 1.69 -8.60
N ASN A 207 -20.92 1.67 -9.27
CA ASN A 207 -21.83 0.52 -9.28
C ASN A 207 -21.27 -0.55 -10.24
N ASN A 208 -20.24 -1.25 -9.84
CA ASN A 208 -19.66 -2.32 -10.64
C ASN A 208 -20.38 -3.63 -10.33
N SER A 209 -20.80 -4.35 -11.36
CA SER A 209 -21.23 -5.75 -11.27
C SER A 209 -20.06 -6.73 -11.40
N GLU A 210 -18.91 -6.26 -11.90
CA GLU A 210 -17.72 -7.07 -12.19
C GLU A 210 -16.49 -6.53 -11.49
N SER A 211 -15.52 -7.42 -11.27
CA SER A 211 -14.22 -7.05 -10.74
C SER A 211 -13.40 -6.26 -11.77
N LYS A 212 -12.74 -5.17 -11.32
CA LYS A 212 -11.91 -4.31 -12.17
C LYS A 212 -10.53 -4.09 -11.55
N ILE A 213 -9.52 -4.02 -12.41
CA ILE A 213 -8.15 -3.68 -12.03
C ILE A 213 -7.80 -2.34 -12.67
N TYR A 214 -7.28 -1.39 -11.87
CA TYR A 214 -6.81 -0.10 -12.35
C TYR A 214 -5.36 0.09 -11.97
N GLU A 215 -4.52 0.38 -12.96
CA GLU A 215 -3.15 0.82 -12.73
C GLU A 215 -3.13 2.33 -12.47
N LEU A 216 -2.41 2.76 -11.44
CA LEU A 216 -2.34 4.14 -11.03
C LEU A 216 -0.89 4.63 -11.08
N GLY A 217 -0.61 5.54 -11.99
CA GLY A 217 0.67 6.23 -12.12
C GLY A 217 0.51 7.74 -12.08
N GLY A 218 1.59 8.44 -11.80
CA GLY A 218 1.66 9.87 -12.01
C GLY A 218 1.70 10.23 -13.51
N PRO A 219 1.63 11.54 -13.84
CA PRO A 219 1.54 12.01 -15.22
C PRO A 219 2.83 11.77 -16.03
N GLU A 220 3.96 11.60 -15.36
CA GLU A 220 5.27 11.46 -16.00
C GLU A 220 6.05 10.26 -15.47
N ASN A 221 6.91 9.73 -16.33
CA ASN A 221 7.82 8.65 -16.00
C ASN A 221 9.23 9.20 -15.77
N TYR A 222 9.82 8.85 -14.62
CA TYR A 222 11.17 9.24 -14.24
C TYR A 222 12.04 8.02 -14.02
N SER A 223 13.32 8.09 -14.46
CA SER A 223 14.31 7.12 -14.02
C SER A 223 14.62 7.29 -12.52
N PHE A 224 15.06 6.24 -11.86
CA PHE A 224 15.48 6.32 -10.45
C PHE A 224 16.56 7.38 -10.24
N LYS A 225 17.49 7.55 -11.21
CA LYS A 225 18.49 8.63 -11.19
C LYS A 225 17.83 10.02 -11.18
N GLN A 226 16.88 10.27 -12.09
CA GLN A 226 16.15 11.56 -12.13
C GLN A 226 15.39 11.82 -10.84
N LEU A 227 14.77 10.79 -10.23
CA LEU A 227 14.10 10.94 -8.92
C LEU A 227 15.08 11.34 -7.83
N MET A 228 16.31 10.80 -7.83
CA MET A 228 17.33 11.21 -6.86
C MET A 228 17.86 12.63 -7.13
N GLU A 229 17.98 13.04 -8.39
CA GLU A 229 18.37 14.41 -8.77
C GLU A 229 17.29 15.41 -8.30
N ILE A 230 16.01 15.14 -8.54
CA ILE A 230 14.88 15.96 -8.05
C ILE A 230 14.92 16.04 -6.52
N LEU A 231 15.06 14.91 -5.83
CA LEU A 231 15.16 14.87 -4.38
C LEU A 231 16.28 15.76 -3.85
N LEU A 232 17.49 15.65 -4.43
CA LEU A 232 18.65 16.43 -4.00
C LEU A 232 18.46 17.92 -4.25
N ALA A 233 17.81 18.31 -5.34
CA ALA A 233 17.45 19.69 -5.62
C ALA A 233 16.48 20.26 -4.56
N GLU A 234 15.43 19.52 -4.23
CA GLU A 234 14.44 19.90 -3.21
C GLU A 234 15.04 20.06 -1.82
N ILE A 235 15.85 19.11 -1.38
CA ILE A 235 16.52 19.21 -0.06
C ILE A 235 17.76 20.11 -0.06
N LYS A 236 18.08 20.77 -1.20
CA LYS A 236 19.22 21.67 -1.40
C LYS A 236 20.55 21.07 -0.97
N LYS A 237 20.78 19.79 -1.32
CA LYS A 237 22.02 19.05 -1.03
C LYS A 237 22.72 18.64 -2.33
N LYS A 238 24.04 18.76 -2.37
CA LYS A 238 24.89 18.22 -3.43
C LYS A 238 25.49 16.90 -2.96
N ARG A 239 25.20 15.78 -3.62
CA ARG A 239 25.70 14.45 -3.28
C ARG A 239 26.13 13.74 -4.56
N PHE A 240 27.14 12.89 -4.44
CA PHE A 240 27.56 12.05 -5.55
C PHE A 240 26.59 10.89 -5.74
N LEU A 241 26.12 10.70 -6.98
CA LEU A 241 25.29 9.56 -7.35
C LEU A 241 26.20 8.45 -7.87
N VAL A 242 26.36 7.38 -7.11
CA VAL A 242 27.28 6.28 -7.42
C VAL A 242 26.55 5.05 -7.89
N THR A 243 26.89 4.59 -9.08
CA THR A 243 26.31 3.37 -9.67
C THR A 243 26.75 2.12 -8.90
N ILE A 244 25.78 1.33 -8.48
CA ILE A 244 25.99 0.02 -7.86
C ILE A 244 25.41 -1.06 -8.77
N PRO A 245 26.22 -2.00 -9.29
CA PRO A 245 25.73 -3.12 -10.09
C PRO A 245 24.74 -3.99 -9.30
N PHE A 246 23.74 -4.55 -9.99
CA PHE A 246 22.71 -5.38 -9.37
C PHE A 246 23.26 -6.56 -8.57
N GLY A 247 24.32 -7.21 -9.05
CA GLY A 247 24.96 -8.33 -8.35
C GLY A 247 25.52 -7.92 -7.00
N PHE A 248 26.23 -6.78 -6.96
CA PHE A 248 26.79 -6.25 -5.72
C PHE A 248 25.70 -5.74 -4.75
N ALA A 249 24.69 -5.02 -5.28
CA ALA A 249 23.54 -4.59 -4.51
C ALA A 249 22.79 -5.78 -3.88
N LYS A 250 22.61 -6.88 -4.63
CA LYS A 250 21.99 -8.11 -4.14
C LYS A 250 22.83 -8.75 -3.02
N PHE A 251 24.13 -8.81 -3.18
CA PHE A 251 25.03 -9.32 -2.13
C PHE A 251 24.94 -8.48 -0.86
N GLN A 252 25.06 -7.14 -0.96
CA GLN A 252 24.92 -6.26 0.21
C GLN A 252 23.55 -6.38 0.88
N SER A 253 22.47 -6.56 0.10
CA SER A 253 21.12 -6.63 0.63
C SER A 253 20.88 -7.82 1.58
N TYR A 254 21.63 -8.92 1.45
CA TYR A 254 21.59 -10.03 2.41
C TYR A 254 22.02 -9.64 3.81
N PHE A 255 22.92 -8.70 3.94
CA PHE A 255 23.36 -8.15 5.25
C PHE A 255 22.40 -7.05 5.74
N LEU A 256 21.98 -6.16 4.84
CA LEU A 256 21.11 -5.04 5.19
C LEU A 256 19.70 -5.49 5.62
N GLN A 257 19.22 -6.63 5.13
CA GLN A 257 17.90 -7.15 5.50
C GLN A 257 17.80 -7.62 6.96
N ILE A 258 18.93 -7.83 7.65
CA ILE A 258 18.97 -8.25 9.06
C ILE A 258 18.57 -7.10 9.99
N MET A 259 18.71 -5.86 9.53
CA MET A 259 18.35 -4.67 10.30
C MET A 259 16.84 -4.62 10.59
N PRO A 260 16.41 -4.08 11.74
CA PRO A 260 14.99 -3.96 12.09
C PRO A 260 14.15 -3.19 11.05
N ASN A 261 14.76 -2.20 10.39
CA ASN A 261 14.20 -1.43 9.26
C ASN A 261 15.19 -1.51 8.10
N PRO A 262 15.15 -2.55 7.28
CA PRO A 262 16.12 -2.75 6.22
C PRO A 262 16.08 -1.62 5.21
N LEU A 263 17.25 -1.08 4.88
CA LEU A 263 17.40 -0.06 3.84
C LEU A 263 17.21 -0.66 2.45
N LEU A 264 17.60 -1.93 2.28
CA LEU A 264 17.48 -2.67 1.02
C LEU A 264 17.35 -4.17 1.32
N THR A 265 16.48 -4.85 0.58
CA THR A 265 16.34 -6.30 0.65
C THR A 265 16.64 -6.95 -0.72
N PRO A 266 17.00 -8.24 -0.79
CA PRO A 266 17.22 -8.94 -2.04
C PRO A 266 16.00 -8.87 -2.98
N ASP A 267 14.80 -8.91 -2.42
CA ASP A 267 13.55 -8.83 -3.18
C ASP A 267 13.34 -7.42 -3.78
N GLN A 268 13.70 -6.36 -3.03
CA GLN A 268 13.66 -4.99 -3.57
C GLN A 268 14.69 -4.77 -4.69
N VAL A 269 15.87 -5.40 -4.61
CA VAL A 269 16.84 -5.37 -5.72
C VAL A 269 16.26 -6.04 -6.97
N GLU A 270 15.49 -7.12 -6.80
CA GLU A 270 14.81 -7.78 -7.91
C GLU A 270 13.72 -6.89 -8.53
N LEU A 271 12.95 -6.16 -7.72
CA LEU A 271 11.97 -5.18 -8.19
C LEU A 271 12.63 -4.08 -9.05
N LEU A 272 13.80 -3.60 -8.63
CA LEU A 272 14.54 -2.54 -9.36
C LEU A 272 15.07 -2.95 -10.73
N LYS A 273 15.02 -4.23 -11.11
CA LYS A 273 15.35 -4.68 -12.48
C LYS A 273 14.23 -4.41 -13.48
N HIS A 274 13.04 -4.10 -13.04
CA HIS A 274 11.85 -3.92 -13.85
C HIS A 274 11.28 -2.52 -13.70
N ASN A 275 10.81 -1.95 -14.80
CA ASN A 275 10.13 -0.65 -14.76
C ASN A 275 8.81 -0.76 -14.01
N ASN A 276 8.47 0.29 -13.26
CA ASN A 276 7.25 0.44 -12.48
C ASN A 276 6.43 1.61 -13.07
N ILE A 277 5.99 1.44 -14.31
CA ILE A 277 5.23 2.42 -15.11
C ILE A 277 3.92 1.78 -15.57
N VAL A 278 2.91 2.61 -15.79
CA VAL A 278 1.59 2.19 -16.28
C VAL A 278 1.72 1.64 -17.69
N SER A 279 0.94 0.60 -18.04
CA SER A 279 0.94 -0.10 -19.33
C SER A 279 0.37 0.76 -20.44
#